data_9985e04e6cf8857e25533c55884a21f2
#
_entry.id   9985e04e6cf8857e25533c55884a21f2
#
_cell.length_a   1.000
_cell.length_b   1.000
_cell.length_c   1.000
_cell.angle_alpha   90.00
_cell.angle_beta   90.00
_cell.angle_gamma   90.00
#
_symmetry.space_group_name_H-M   'P 1'
#
loop_
_entity.id
_entity.type
_entity.pdbx_description
1 polymer ?
#
loop_
_entity_poly.entity_id
_entity_poly.type
_entity_poly.pdbx_seq_one_letter_code
_entity_poly.pdbx_strand_id
1 'polypeptide(L)'
;MRALVITLSALFIFMQALILPAAAQGDAPAVEQDIKDHASCPLCGMDRGKFAHSRMLIEYEDGTKYGACSLHCAVLDMAVNLDKAPAKIMVGDYDTKKLINAETAVWVIGGDKMGVMSKRGKWAFATKAEAESFIKLHGGQLADFDAVIKAAFEDMATDTLMIRERRKMMKAKQHQNS
;
A
#
# COMPACT_ATOMS: atom_id res chain seq x y z
N MET A 1 -55.50 -70.19 5.41
CA MET A 1 -55.10 -69.04 6.26
C MET A 1 -54.00 -68.30 5.54
N ARG A 2 -54.39 -67.22 4.90
CA ARG A 2 -53.49 -66.47 3.99
C ARG A 2 -52.95 -65.18 4.74
N ALA A 3 -51.69 -65.15 4.96
CA ALA A 3 -51.02 -64.02 5.57
C ALA A 3 -50.84 -62.93 4.49
N LEU A 4 -51.34 -61.73 4.78
CA LEU A 4 -51.25 -60.56 3.94
C LEU A 4 -49.93 -59.83 4.35
N VAL A 5 -48.96 -59.85 3.45
CA VAL A 5 -47.70 -59.08 3.63
C VAL A 5 -47.91 -57.67 3.05
N ILE A 6 -48.00 -56.69 3.91
CA ILE A 6 -48.02 -55.25 3.54
C ILE A 6 -46.61 -54.80 3.38
N THR A 7 -46.16 -54.57 2.15
CA THR A 7 -44.88 -53.95 1.84
C THR A 7 -45.01 -52.41 1.97
N LEU A 8 -44.41 -51.85 3.01
CA LEU A 8 -44.31 -50.40 3.18
C LEU A 8 -43.15 -49.91 2.31
N SER A 9 -43.47 -49.37 1.13
CA SER A 9 -42.49 -48.66 0.31
C SER A 9 -42.21 -47.31 0.92
N ALA A 10 -41.09 -47.17 1.62
CA ALA A 10 -40.58 -45.90 2.07
C ALA A 10 -40.06 -45.07 0.90
N LEU A 11 -40.83 -44.06 0.55
CA LEU A 11 -40.45 -43.03 -0.44
C LEU A 11 -39.36 -42.14 0.17
N PHE A 12 -38.10 -42.49 -0.14
CA PHE A 12 -36.93 -41.66 0.23
C PHE A 12 -36.86 -40.51 -0.77
N ILE A 13 -37.44 -39.37 -0.43
CA ILE A 13 -37.28 -38.14 -1.20
C ILE A 13 -35.85 -37.63 -0.94
N PHE A 14 -34.98 -37.89 -1.91
CA PHE A 14 -33.63 -37.38 -1.95
C PHE A 14 -33.70 -35.87 -2.26
N MET A 15 -33.73 -35.06 -1.20
CA MET A 15 -33.61 -33.61 -1.30
C MET A 15 -32.14 -33.28 -1.60
N GLN A 16 -31.78 -33.30 -2.88
CA GLN A 16 -30.48 -32.78 -3.33
C GLN A 16 -30.49 -31.27 -3.14
N ALA A 17 -29.89 -30.83 -2.05
CA ALA A 17 -29.52 -29.40 -1.88
C ALA A 17 -28.57 -29.05 -3.03
N LEU A 18 -28.99 -28.25 -3.97
CA LEU A 18 -28.15 -27.57 -4.94
C LEU A 18 -27.23 -26.61 -4.13
N ILE A 19 -26.04 -27.08 -3.84
CA ILE A 19 -24.95 -26.21 -3.39
C ILE A 19 -24.51 -25.45 -4.65
N LEU A 20 -25.10 -24.28 -4.87
CA LEU A 20 -24.56 -23.30 -5.83
C LEU A 20 -23.18 -22.92 -5.33
N PRO A 21 -22.11 -23.06 -6.15
CA PRO A 21 -20.84 -22.50 -5.80
C PRO A 21 -21.06 -20.99 -5.66
N ALA A 22 -20.77 -20.44 -4.47
CA ALA A 22 -20.67 -19.00 -4.28
C ALA A 22 -19.63 -18.52 -5.30
N ALA A 23 -20.12 -17.85 -6.36
CA ALA A 23 -19.23 -17.14 -7.28
C ALA A 23 -18.39 -16.21 -6.42
N ALA A 24 -17.09 -16.46 -6.36
CA ALA A 24 -16.12 -15.52 -5.85
C ALA A 24 -16.33 -14.24 -6.67
N GLN A 25 -17.02 -13.27 -6.08
CA GLN A 25 -17.10 -11.92 -6.63
C GLN A 25 -15.65 -11.45 -6.66
N GLY A 26 -15.06 -11.46 -7.85
CA GLY A 26 -13.81 -10.79 -8.09
C GLY A 26 -14.02 -9.34 -7.73
N ASP A 27 -13.50 -8.95 -6.56
CA ASP A 27 -13.46 -7.56 -6.16
C ASP A 27 -12.72 -6.80 -7.28
N ALA A 28 -13.49 -6.06 -8.09
CA ALA A 28 -12.90 -4.94 -8.82
C ALA A 28 -12.06 -4.17 -7.80
N PRO A 29 -10.82 -3.73 -8.11
CA PRO A 29 -9.97 -3.09 -7.14
C PRO A 29 -10.76 -1.92 -6.54
N ALA A 30 -11.29 -2.16 -5.35
CA ALA A 30 -11.94 -1.12 -4.60
C ALA A 30 -10.86 -0.05 -4.47
N VAL A 31 -11.10 1.14 -5.06
CA VAL A 31 -10.29 2.32 -4.75
C VAL A 31 -10.30 2.35 -3.24
N GLU A 32 -9.15 2.02 -2.65
CA GLU A 32 -9.09 1.76 -1.23
C GLU A 32 -9.63 2.99 -0.50
N GLN A 33 -10.39 2.79 0.53
CA GLN A 33 -11.10 3.86 1.23
C GLN A 33 -10.13 4.98 1.66
N ASP A 34 -8.88 4.62 1.98
CA ASP A 34 -7.84 5.58 2.34
C ASP A 34 -7.49 6.58 1.23
N ILE A 35 -7.63 6.20 -0.05
CA ILE A 35 -7.43 7.12 -1.19
C ILE A 35 -8.63 8.05 -1.34
N LYS A 36 -9.85 7.58 -1.07
CA LYS A 36 -11.05 8.43 -1.10
C LYS A 36 -11.01 9.48 0.02
N ASP A 37 -10.61 9.07 1.22
CA ASP A 37 -10.54 9.94 2.39
C ASP A 37 -9.35 10.91 2.32
N HIS A 38 -8.25 10.48 1.69
CA HIS A 38 -6.99 11.23 1.55
C HIS A 38 -6.50 11.17 0.11
N ALA A 39 -7.18 11.82 -0.83
CA ALA A 39 -6.86 11.73 -2.27
C ALA A 39 -5.47 12.30 -2.60
N SER A 40 -5.03 13.32 -1.89
CA SER A 40 -3.72 13.98 -2.10
C SER A 40 -2.90 14.03 -0.82
N CYS A 41 -1.57 13.99 -0.98
CA CYS A 41 -0.63 14.15 0.13
C CYS A 41 -0.68 15.59 0.67
N PRO A 42 -0.97 15.84 1.96
CA PRO A 42 -1.07 17.17 2.51
C PRO A 42 0.23 17.99 2.41
N LEU A 43 1.38 17.30 2.48
CA LEU A 43 2.70 17.97 2.45
C LEU A 43 3.11 18.43 1.06
N CYS A 44 2.89 17.62 0.02
CA CYS A 44 3.43 17.88 -1.31
C CYS A 44 2.40 18.01 -2.42
N GLY A 45 1.12 17.70 -2.17
CA GLY A 45 0.02 17.79 -3.12
C GLY A 45 -0.06 16.63 -4.13
N MET A 46 0.79 15.60 -4.02
CA MET A 46 0.77 14.48 -4.97
C MET A 46 -0.46 13.60 -4.78
N ASP A 47 -1.04 13.19 -5.91
CA ASP A 47 -2.17 12.27 -5.98
C ASP A 47 -1.78 10.89 -5.46
N ARG A 48 -2.42 10.44 -4.37
CA ARG A 48 -2.11 9.17 -3.72
C ARG A 48 -2.60 7.96 -4.52
N GLY A 49 -3.60 8.12 -5.35
CA GLY A 49 -4.06 7.08 -6.27
C GLY A 49 -3.02 6.78 -7.35
N LYS A 50 -2.41 7.81 -7.96
CA LYS A 50 -1.30 7.64 -8.92
C LYS A 50 -0.06 7.00 -8.28
N PHE A 51 0.18 7.26 -7.03
CA PHE A 51 1.30 6.72 -6.25
C PHE A 51 0.86 5.64 -5.26
N ALA A 52 -0.18 4.87 -5.61
CA ALA A 52 -0.74 3.84 -4.76
C ALA A 52 0.29 2.79 -4.27
N HIS A 53 1.31 2.51 -5.08
CA HIS A 53 2.40 1.57 -4.79
C HIS A 53 3.43 2.05 -3.74
N SER A 54 3.31 3.28 -3.27
CA SER A 54 4.24 3.87 -2.29
C SER A 54 3.53 4.70 -1.23
N ARG A 55 2.20 4.90 -1.39
CA ARG A 55 1.42 5.70 -0.45
C ARG A 55 1.50 5.13 0.96
N MET A 56 1.38 6.00 1.94
CA MET A 56 1.31 5.58 3.33
C MET A 56 0.09 6.19 4.02
N LEU A 57 -0.36 5.50 5.06
CA LEU A 57 -1.40 5.97 5.97
C LEU A 57 -0.89 5.78 7.39
N ILE A 58 -0.79 6.86 8.14
CA ILE A 58 -0.46 6.85 9.57
C ILE A 58 -1.74 7.11 10.33
N GLU A 59 -2.09 6.24 11.27
CA GLU A 59 -3.16 6.43 12.25
C GLU A 59 -2.51 6.67 13.60
N TYR A 60 -2.77 7.83 14.20
CA TYR A 60 -2.24 8.21 15.51
C TYR A 60 -3.19 7.77 16.64
N GLU A 61 -2.67 7.64 17.86
CA GLU A 61 -3.46 7.24 19.04
C GLU A 61 -4.59 8.22 19.37
N ASP A 62 -4.46 9.49 18.98
CA ASP A 62 -5.52 10.51 19.11
C ASP A 62 -6.65 10.35 18.08
N GLY A 63 -6.58 9.34 17.22
CA GLY A 63 -7.55 9.07 16.16
C GLY A 63 -7.31 9.86 14.87
N THR A 64 -6.36 10.79 14.85
CA THR A 64 -6.03 11.52 13.61
C THR A 64 -5.33 10.63 12.60
N LYS A 65 -5.53 10.91 11.29
CA LYS A 65 -4.94 10.15 10.21
C LYS A 65 -4.18 11.06 9.25
N TYR A 66 -3.05 10.59 8.78
CA TYR A 66 -2.21 11.29 7.81
C TYR A 66 -1.94 10.41 6.59
N GLY A 67 -2.41 10.86 5.42
CA GLY A 67 -2.20 10.17 4.15
C GLY A 67 -1.04 10.74 3.35
N ALA A 68 0.13 10.10 3.38
CA ALA A 68 1.29 10.49 2.59
C ALA A 68 1.33 9.80 1.22
N CYS A 69 2.01 10.41 0.23
CA CYS A 69 2.27 9.79 -1.08
C CYS A 69 3.42 8.79 -1.05
N SER A 70 4.29 8.87 -0.05
CA SER A 70 5.47 8.00 0.10
C SER A 70 6.08 8.11 1.48
N LEU A 71 7.05 7.23 1.76
CA LEU A 71 7.82 7.26 3.00
C LEU A 71 8.50 8.60 3.25
N HIS A 72 9.00 9.30 2.20
CA HIS A 72 9.60 10.64 2.34
C HIS A 72 8.66 11.61 3.08
N CYS A 73 7.41 11.68 2.66
CA CYS A 73 6.43 12.57 3.30
C CYS A 73 5.94 12.05 4.64
N ALA A 74 5.88 10.73 4.82
CA ALA A 74 5.48 10.10 6.08
C ALA A 74 6.50 10.36 7.20
N VAL A 75 7.80 10.22 6.93
CA VAL A 75 8.84 10.50 7.96
C VAL A 75 8.91 11.96 8.33
N LEU A 76 8.58 12.88 7.41
CA LEU A 76 8.48 14.31 7.73
C LEU A 76 7.30 14.61 8.64
N ASP A 77 6.14 13.98 8.41
CA ASP A 77 5.00 14.13 9.28
C ASP A 77 5.29 13.59 10.68
N MET A 78 5.85 12.40 10.80
CA MET A 78 6.26 11.83 12.08
C MET A 78 7.31 12.69 12.81
N ALA A 79 8.24 13.30 12.08
CA ALA A 79 9.27 14.15 12.68
C ALA A 79 8.76 15.47 13.23
N VAL A 80 7.67 16.02 12.70
CA VAL A 80 7.07 17.27 13.19
C VAL A 80 5.94 17.05 14.20
N ASN A 81 5.49 15.82 14.38
CA ASN A 81 4.45 15.41 15.31
C ASN A 81 4.99 14.44 16.38
N LEU A 82 6.14 14.77 16.98
CA LEU A 82 6.79 13.91 17.99
C LEU A 82 5.98 13.73 19.28
N ASP A 83 5.01 14.58 19.50
CA ASP A 83 4.04 14.51 20.60
C ASP A 83 2.90 13.48 20.35
N LYS A 84 2.80 12.98 19.13
CA LYS A 84 1.79 11.98 18.75
C LYS A 84 2.42 10.61 18.54
N ALA A 85 1.87 9.60 19.21
CA ALA A 85 2.29 8.22 18.99
C ALA A 85 1.52 7.61 17.79
N PRO A 86 2.20 7.05 16.78
CA PRO A 86 1.53 6.26 15.73
C PRO A 86 0.97 4.97 16.32
N ALA A 87 -0.34 4.78 16.21
CA ALA A 87 -1.00 3.52 16.57
C ALA A 87 -0.88 2.48 15.44
N LYS A 88 -0.79 2.96 14.19
CA LYS A 88 -0.68 2.10 13.02
C LYS A 88 -0.02 2.84 11.87
N ILE A 89 0.95 2.18 11.23
CA ILE A 89 1.62 2.69 10.04
C ILE A 89 1.41 1.69 8.91
N MET A 90 0.77 2.14 7.83
CA MET A 90 0.47 1.33 6.66
C MET A 90 1.18 1.88 5.44
N VAL A 91 1.54 0.98 4.51
CA VAL A 91 2.20 1.32 3.25
C VAL A 91 1.56 0.57 2.08
N GLY A 92 1.50 1.17 0.92
CA GLY A 92 1.10 0.49 -0.31
C GLY A 92 2.11 -0.58 -0.69
N ASP A 93 1.66 -1.83 -0.73
CA ASP A 93 2.42 -2.93 -1.33
C ASP A 93 2.74 -2.60 -2.79
N TYR A 94 4.00 -2.80 -3.19
CA TYR A 94 4.47 -2.38 -4.52
C TYR A 94 3.70 -3.06 -5.66
N ASP A 95 3.38 -4.34 -5.54
CA ASP A 95 2.74 -5.11 -6.60
C ASP A 95 1.22 -4.99 -6.59
N THR A 96 0.59 -5.19 -5.44
CA THR A 96 -0.87 -5.25 -5.32
C THR A 96 -1.52 -3.88 -5.10
N LYS A 97 -0.77 -2.87 -4.67
CA LYS A 97 -1.24 -1.54 -4.26
C LYS A 97 -2.13 -1.55 -3.00
N LYS A 98 -2.32 -2.68 -2.36
CA LYS A 98 -3.06 -2.79 -1.10
C LYS A 98 -2.23 -2.24 0.06
N LEU A 99 -2.89 -1.66 1.05
CA LEU A 99 -2.20 -1.26 2.28
C LEU A 99 -1.82 -2.49 3.10
N ILE A 100 -0.55 -2.58 3.45
CA ILE A 100 0.03 -3.57 4.36
C ILE A 100 0.66 -2.86 5.55
N ASN A 101 0.89 -3.56 6.66
CA ASN A 101 1.58 -2.99 7.81
C ASN A 101 3.03 -2.66 7.46
N ALA A 102 3.43 -1.41 7.63
CA ALA A 102 4.76 -0.92 7.23
C ALA A 102 5.89 -1.51 8.07
N GLU A 103 5.64 -1.80 9.36
CA GLU A 103 6.63 -2.30 10.30
C GLU A 103 6.98 -3.76 10.07
N THR A 104 6.02 -4.54 9.53
CA THR A 104 6.21 -5.96 9.22
C THR A 104 6.43 -6.24 7.74
N ALA A 105 6.29 -5.23 6.88
CA ALA A 105 6.56 -5.32 5.46
C ALA A 105 8.04 -5.65 5.19
N VAL A 106 8.31 -6.32 4.09
CA VAL A 106 9.66 -6.49 3.57
C VAL A 106 9.98 -5.31 2.66
N TRP A 107 11.00 -4.53 3.02
CA TRP A 107 11.38 -3.36 2.28
C TRP A 107 12.55 -3.64 1.33
N VAL A 108 12.60 -2.88 0.24
CA VAL A 108 13.75 -2.82 -0.67
C VAL A 108 14.20 -1.37 -0.80
N ILE A 109 15.49 -1.14 -0.54
CA ILE A 109 16.14 0.18 -0.69
C ILE A 109 17.00 0.17 -1.94
N GLY A 110 16.87 1.20 -2.78
CA GLY A 110 17.67 1.40 -3.98
C GLY A 110 17.12 0.73 -5.22
N GLY A 111 18.01 0.29 -6.09
CA GLY A 111 17.68 -0.22 -7.42
C GLY A 111 17.60 0.89 -8.48
N ASP A 112 17.23 0.52 -9.70
CA ASP A 112 17.13 1.42 -10.87
C ASP A 112 15.85 2.26 -10.89
N LYS A 113 14.84 1.91 -10.06
CA LYS A 113 13.59 2.64 -9.95
C LYS A 113 13.76 3.87 -9.05
N MET A 114 13.50 5.04 -9.62
CA MET A 114 13.48 6.28 -8.84
C MET A 114 12.32 6.26 -7.84
N GLY A 115 12.61 6.58 -6.59
CA GLY A 115 11.60 6.66 -5.52
C GLY A 115 10.60 7.81 -5.73
N VAL A 116 9.49 7.71 -5.02
CA VAL A 116 8.48 8.78 -4.96
C VAL A 116 8.94 9.82 -3.95
N MET A 117 9.11 11.06 -4.40
CA MET A 117 9.70 12.18 -3.63
C MET A 117 11.15 11.94 -3.17
N SER A 118 11.79 10.89 -3.64
CA SER A 118 13.17 10.52 -3.28
C SER A 118 13.92 10.05 -4.54
N LYS A 119 15.24 10.29 -4.58
CA LYS A 119 16.07 9.76 -5.65
C LYS A 119 16.28 8.25 -5.51
N ARG A 120 16.55 7.80 -4.28
CA ARG A 120 16.73 6.39 -3.93
C ARG A 120 15.37 5.75 -3.63
N GLY A 121 15.00 4.69 -4.37
CA GLY A 121 13.76 3.95 -4.19
C GLY A 121 13.65 3.34 -2.78
N LYS A 122 12.44 3.31 -2.25
CA LYS A 122 12.08 2.60 -1.01
C LYS A 122 10.71 1.98 -1.24
N TRP A 123 10.69 0.66 -1.42
CA TRP A 123 9.54 -0.10 -1.87
C TRP A 123 9.17 -1.16 -0.84
N ALA A 124 7.89 -1.30 -0.53
CA ALA A 124 7.38 -2.27 0.41
C ALA A 124 6.69 -3.43 -0.30
N PHE A 125 6.86 -4.62 0.23
CA PHE A 125 6.28 -5.86 -0.28
C PHE A 125 5.64 -6.64 0.87
N ALA A 126 4.56 -7.36 0.56
CA ALA A 126 3.90 -8.22 1.54
C ALA A 126 4.76 -9.43 1.90
N THR A 127 5.55 -9.93 0.95
CA THR A 127 6.37 -11.13 1.14
C THR A 127 7.82 -10.92 0.69
N LYS A 128 8.73 -11.70 1.30
CA LYS A 128 10.15 -11.72 0.92
C LYS A 128 10.35 -12.19 -0.52
N ALA A 129 9.55 -13.12 -1.01
CA ALA A 129 9.65 -13.65 -2.37
C ALA A 129 9.37 -12.57 -3.43
N GLU A 130 8.39 -11.69 -3.19
CA GLU A 130 8.08 -10.53 -4.04
C GLU A 130 9.23 -9.53 -4.03
N ALA A 131 9.75 -9.19 -2.85
CA ALA A 131 10.90 -8.30 -2.71
C ALA A 131 12.15 -8.84 -3.42
N GLU A 132 12.46 -10.13 -3.29
CA GLU A 132 13.58 -10.77 -3.99
C GLU A 132 13.38 -10.81 -5.51
N SER A 133 12.13 -10.99 -5.97
CA SER A 133 11.79 -10.92 -7.39
C SER A 133 12.00 -9.51 -7.96
N PHE A 134 11.60 -8.48 -7.20
CA PHE A 134 11.87 -7.09 -7.55
C PHE A 134 13.38 -6.82 -7.63
N ILE A 135 14.16 -7.27 -6.64
CA ILE A 135 15.63 -7.08 -6.61
C ILE A 135 16.32 -7.73 -7.81
N LYS A 136 15.87 -8.90 -8.23
CA LYS A 136 16.42 -9.57 -9.44
C LYS A 136 16.24 -8.74 -10.70
N LEU A 137 15.15 -7.99 -10.81
CA LEU A 137 14.82 -7.17 -11.99
C LEU A 137 15.39 -5.76 -11.92
N HIS A 138 15.43 -5.17 -10.73
CA HIS A 138 15.68 -3.73 -10.54
C HIS A 138 16.87 -3.42 -9.66
N GLY A 139 17.47 -4.44 -9.03
CA GLY A 139 18.51 -4.22 -8.02
C GLY A 139 17.94 -3.71 -6.70
N GLY A 140 18.83 -3.22 -5.85
CA GLY A 140 18.48 -2.82 -4.49
C GLY A 140 18.85 -3.87 -3.46
N GLN A 141 18.50 -3.65 -2.22
CA GLN A 141 18.79 -4.55 -1.10
C GLN A 141 17.62 -4.63 -0.15
N LEU A 142 17.44 -5.80 0.47
CA LEU A 142 16.44 -6.02 1.49
C LEU A 142 16.70 -5.13 2.71
N ALA A 143 15.63 -4.66 3.32
CA ALA A 143 15.66 -3.85 4.53
C ALA A 143 14.42 -4.15 5.40
N ASP A 144 14.52 -3.81 6.66
CA ASP A 144 13.39 -3.69 7.58
C ASP A 144 12.89 -2.25 7.67
N PHE A 145 11.88 -2.03 8.51
CA PHE A 145 11.25 -0.72 8.65
C PHE A 145 12.22 0.32 9.26
N ASP A 146 13.02 -0.06 10.25
CA ASP A 146 13.97 0.85 10.90
C ASP A 146 15.06 1.30 9.91
N ALA A 147 15.59 0.37 9.14
CA ALA A 147 16.59 0.68 8.12
C ALA A 147 16.04 1.59 7.03
N VAL A 148 14.77 1.40 6.61
CA VAL A 148 14.17 2.25 5.57
C VAL A 148 13.83 3.64 6.08
N ILE A 149 13.42 3.79 7.35
CA ILE A 149 13.24 5.11 7.99
C ILE A 149 14.59 5.85 8.05
N LYS A 150 15.63 5.18 8.54
CA LYS A 150 16.99 5.74 8.58
C LYS A 150 17.44 6.21 7.19
N ALA A 151 17.27 5.36 6.18
CA ALA A 151 17.60 5.70 4.80
C ALA A 151 16.79 6.90 4.28
N ALA A 152 15.53 7.06 4.69
CA ALA A 152 14.72 8.21 4.30
C ALA A 152 15.26 9.53 4.90
N PHE A 153 15.69 9.52 6.16
CA PHE A 153 16.32 10.69 6.77
C PHE A 153 17.70 10.99 6.19
N GLU A 154 18.52 9.99 5.92
CA GLU A 154 19.82 10.16 5.25
C GLU A 154 19.68 10.85 3.88
N ASP A 155 18.65 10.50 3.12
CA ASP A 155 18.40 11.07 1.80
C ASP A 155 17.75 12.45 1.83
N MET A 156 17.22 12.89 2.97
CA MET A 156 16.32 14.04 3.09
C MET A 156 16.91 15.33 2.51
N ALA A 157 18.19 15.63 2.78
CA ALA A 157 18.83 16.82 2.25
C ALA A 157 18.91 16.81 0.72
N THR A 158 19.39 15.70 0.16
CA THR A 158 19.51 15.51 -1.30
C THR A 158 18.14 15.54 -1.99
N ASP A 159 17.16 14.89 -1.41
CA ASP A 159 15.80 14.84 -1.95
C ASP A 159 15.14 16.23 -1.92
N THR A 160 15.33 16.97 -0.83
CA THR A 160 14.81 18.34 -0.71
C THR A 160 15.39 19.26 -1.79
N LEU A 161 16.70 19.20 -2.05
CA LEU A 161 17.34 19.99 -3.10
C LEU A 161 16.79 19.60 -4.49
N MET A 162 16.69 18.31 -4.78
CA MET A 162 16.14 17.79 -6.04
C MET A 162 14.70 18.25 -6.25
N ILE A 163 13.85 18.18 -5.24
CA ILE A 163 12.44 18.58 -5.31
C ILE A 163 12.34 20.09 -5.58
N ARG A 164 13.14 20.90 -4.90
CA ARG A 164 13.16 22.35 -5.12
C ARG A 164 13.53 22.70 -6.56
N GLU A 165 14.56 22.08 -7.11
CA GLU A 165 14.99 22.34 -8.50
C GLU A 165 13.90 21.90 -9.50
N ARG A 166 13.30 20.75 -9.32
CA ARG A 166 12.17 20.32 -10.16
C ARG A 166 11.01 21.30 -10.13
N ARG A 167 10.64 21.81 -8.97
CA ARG A 167 9.56 22.81 -8.83
C ARG A 167 9.90 24.13 -9.51
N LYS A 168 11.15 24.61 -9.43
CA LYS A 168 11.60 25.79 -10.19
C LYS A 168 11.47 25.58 -11.71
N MET A 169 11.95 24.44 -12.20
CA MET A 169 11.83 24.12 -13.64
C MET A 169 10.38 24.02 -14.11
N MET A 170 9.49 23.46 -13.31
CA MET A 170 8.06 23.37 -13.65
C MET A 170 7.41 24.77 -13.71
N LYS A 171 7.70 25.65 -12.73
CA LYS A 171 7.21 27.05 -12.76
C LYS A 171 7.72 27.80 -13.97
N ALA A 172 9.01 27.67 -14.32
CA ALA A 172 9.59 28.34 -15.49
C ALA A 172 8.90 27.89 -16.79
N LYS A 173 8.62 26.59 -16.94
CA LYS A 173 7.88 26.08 -18.11
C LYS A 173 6.44 26.59 -18.19
N GLN A 174 5.74 26.73 -17.07
CA GLN A 174 4.39 27.29 -17.04
C GLN A 174 4.38 28.74 -17.52
N HIS A 175 5.34 29.57 -17.09
CA HIS A 175 5.46 30.97 -17.54
C HIS A 175 5.85 31.13 -19.01
N GLN A 176 6.51 30.11 -19.60
CA GLN A 176 6.83 30.15 -21.05
C GLN A 176 5.63 29.78 -21.94
N ASN A 177 4.65 29.05 -21.37
CA ASN A 177 3.47 28.58 -22.10
C ASN A 177 2.20 29.44 -21.86
N SER A 178 2.33 30.50 -21.08
CA SER A 178 1.27 31.50 -20.81
C SER A 178 1.50 32.77 -21.62
#